data_fe6b01c085a6aac8058f49392b5d43d8
#
_entry.id   fe6b01c085a6aac8058f49392b5d43d8
#
_cell.length_a   1.000
_cell.length_b   1.000
_cell.length_c   1.000
_cell.angle_alpha   90.00
_cell.angle_beta   90.00
_cell.angle_gamma   90.00
#
_symmetry.space_group_name_H-M   'P 1'
#
loop_
_entity.id
_entity.type
_entity.pdbx_description
1 polymer ?
#
loop_
_entity_poly.entity_id
_entity_poly.type
_entity_poly.pdbx_seq_one_letter_code
_entity_poly.pdbx_strand_id
1 'polypeptide(L)'
;MKKLRTIAVALFVATATIASAQNKKIDVAKSKIEWVGKKVTGQHNGVVDFKGGTLIFKGKKLTGGSFVVDMNSINTTDLQGEYQGKLNGHLKADDFFGTEKYPTSKLVFKKLVDKGNGTYVVTADLTIKDVTAPVTFELKVNGSTATTSFKIDRTKYGIKYGSGSFFDNLGDKTINDEFDLTVTIQF
;
A
#
# COMPACT_ATOMS: atom_id res chain seq x y z
N MET A 1 78.05 14.43 -8.86
CA MET A 1 76.76 14.99 -9.34
C MET A 1 75.64 14.02 -8.86
N LYS A 2 74.94 14.38 -7.74
CA LYS A 2 73.85 13.53 -7.15
C LYS A 2 72.54 13.96 -7.75
N LYS A 3 71.87 13.06 -8.47
CA LYS A 3 70.50 13.29 -9.02
C LYS A 3 69.49 13.09 -7.91
N LEU A 4 68.82 14.18 -7.48
CA LEU A 4 67.60 14.09 -6.63
C LEU A 4 66.45 13.54 -7.47
N ARG A 5 65.87 12.40 -7.03
CA ARG A 5 64.60 11.87 -7.57
C ARG A 5 63.49 12.43 -6.70
N THR A 6 62.70 13.33 -7.25
CA THR A 6 61.48 13.84 -6.63
C THR A 6 60.37 12.77 -6.78
N ILE A 7 59.95 12.17 -5.68
CA ILE A 7 58.79 11.27 -5.66
C ILE A 7 57.58 12.16 -5.41
N ALA A 8 56.73 12.34 -6.42
CA ALA A 8 55.41 12.98 -6.26
C ALA A 8 54.42 11.96 -5.67
N VAL A 9 54.06 12.12 -4.41
CA VAL A 9 52.98 11.34 -3.76
C VAL A 9 51.66 11.99 -4.16
N ALA A 10 50.92 11.33 -5.05
CA ALA A 10 49.55 11.72 -5.37
C ALA A 10 48.61 11.30 -4.24
N LEU A 11 48.11 12.27 -3.48
CA LEU A 11 47.12 12.06 -2.42
C LEU A 11 45.72 11.85 -3.07
N PHE A 12 45.26 10.60 -3.15
CA PHE A 12 43.91 10.30 -3.58
C PHE A 12 42.95 10.58 -2.42
N VAL A 13 42.26 11.71 -2.44
CA VAL A 13 41.16 12.01 -1.50
C VAL A 13 39.90 11.28 -2.00
N ALA A 14 39.61 10.14 -1.42
CA ALA A 14 38.34 9.45 -1.63
C ALA A 14 37.22 10.24 -0.93
N THR A 15 36.44 11.01 -1.68
CA THR A 15 35.22 11.64 -1.18
C THR A 15 34.14 10.57 -1.02
N ALA A 16 33.93 10.06 0.21
CA ALA A 16 32.82 9.23 0.55
C ALA A 16 31.52 10.08 0.49
N THR A 17 30.72 9.90 -0.56
CA THR A 17 29.39 10.50 -0.64
C THR A 17 28.49 9.80 0.39
N ILE A 18 28.19 10.47 1.49
CA ILE A 18 27.19 10.01 2.46
C ILE A 18 25.83 10.13 1.79
N ALA A 19 25.29 9.03 1.31
CA ALA A 19 23.93 8.99 0.78
C ALA A 19 22.93 9.24 1.93
N SER A 20 22.44 10.47 2.03
CA SER A 20 21.41 10.85 2.99
C SER A 20 20.07 10.17 2.65
N ALA A 21 19.29 9.80 3.67
CA ALA A 21 17.94 9.35 3.48
C ALA A 21 17.07 10.50 2.96
N GLN A 22 16.35 10.26 1.87
CA GLN A 22 15.45 11.22 1.26
C GLN A 22 14.01 10.76 1.43
N ASN A 23 13.20 11.56 2.09
CA ASN A 23 11.77 11.33 2.24
C ASN A 23 11.02 11.98 1.08
N LYS A 24 10.34 11.18 0.27
CA LYS A 24 9.49 11.65 -0.81
C LYS A 24 8.02 11.50 -0.41
N LYS A 25 7.34 12.61 -0.23
CA LYS A 25 5.89 12.64 0.01
C LYS A 25 5.16 12.25 -1.26
N ILE A 26 4.05 11.52 -1.11
CA ILE A 26 3.18 11.20 -2.24
C ILE A 26 2.35 12.41 -2.64
N ASP A 27 2.06 12.50 -3.93
CA ASP A 27 1.01 13.38 -4.48
C ASP A 27 -0.33 12.65 -4.34
N VAL A 28 -1.10 12.99 -3.31
CA VAL A 28 -2.39 12.34 -2.99
C VAL A 28 -3.36 12.44 -4.16
N ALA A 29 -3.41 13.60 -4.84
CA ALA A 29 -4.34 13.84 -5.93
C ALA A 29 -4.05 13.00 -7.20
N LYS A 30 -2.79 12.55 -7.35
CA LYS A 30 -2.37 11.72 -8.48
C LYS A 30 -2.15 10.25 -8.11
N SER A 31 -2.28 9.93 -6.82
CA SER A 31 -2.17 8.55 -6.32
C SER A 31 -3.56 7.93 -6.22
N LYS A 32 -3.65 6.61 -6.43
CA LYS A 32 -4.93 5.92 -6.52
C LYS A 32 -4.86 4.56 -5.82
N ILE A 33 -5.92 4.21 -5.12
CA ILE A 33 -6.17 2.85 -4.61
C ILE A 33 -7.49 2.39 -5.19
N GLU A 34 -7.46 1.31 -5.96
CA GLU A 34 -8.62 0.64 -6.55
C GLU A 34 -8.82 -0.69 -5.83
N TRP A 35 -10.07 -1.01 -5.52
CA TRP A 35 -10.44 -2.27 -4.89
C TRP A 35 -11.46 -3.05 -5.72
N VAL A 36 -11.39 -4.38 -5.64
CA VAL A 36 -12.40 -5.31 -6.17
C VAL A 36 -12.79 -6.30 -5.10
N GLY A 37 -14.06 -6.26 -4.71
CA GLY A 37 -14.69 -7.22 -3.80
C GLY A 37 -15.57 -8.19 -4.58
N LYS A 38 -15.47 -9.48 -4.26
CA LYS A 38 -16.16 -10.56 -4.99
C LYS A 38 -17.13 -11.30 -4.08
N LYS A 39 -18.23 -11.75 -4.64
CA LYS A 39 -19.18 -12.69 -4.04
C LYS A 39 -19.53 -13.78 -5.06
N VAL A 40 -20.22 -14.83 -4.64
CA VAL A 40 -20.63 -15.94 -5.53
C VAL A 40 -21.36 -15.44 -6.78
N THR A 41 -22.22 -14.42 -6.65
CA THR A 41 -23.08 -13.92 -7.73
C THR A 41 -22.51 -12.73 -8.51
N GLY A 42 -21.28 -12.32 -8.27
CA GLY A 42 -20.67 -11.19 -8.98
C GLY A 42 -19.58 -10.49 -8.19
N GLN A 43 -19.26 -9.29 -8.62
CA GLN A 43 -18.25 -8.46 -7.98
C GLN A 43 -18.66 -6.99 -8.02
N HIS A 44 -18.09 -6.21 -7.13
CA HIS A 44 -18.13 -4.76 -7.15
C HIS A 44 -16.72 -4.21 -7.07
N ASN A 45 -16.51 -3.01 -7.60
CA ASN A 45 -15.24 -2.32 -7.57
C ASN A 45 -15.43 -0.83 -7.23
N GLY A 46 -14.35 -0.24 -6.78
CA GLY A 46 -14.34 1.16 -6.42
C GLY A 46 -12.96 1.67 -6.07
N VAL A 47 -12.95 2.79 -5.40
CA VAL A 47 -11.74 3.50 -4.99
C VAL A 47 -11.78 3.84 -3.51
N VAL A 48 -10.60 4.11 -2.97
CA VAL A 48 -10.42 4.74 -1.65
C VAL A 48 -9.19 5.64 -1.74
N ASP A 49 -9.24 6.81 -1.08
CA ASP A 49 -8.23 7.83 -1.24
C ASP A 49 -7.12 7.72 -0.19
N PHE A 50 -5.90 8.09 -0.58
CA PHE A 50 -4.83 8.35 0.36
C PHE A 50 -5.13 9.63 1.16
N LYS A 51 -4.91 9.59 2.47
CA LYS A 51 -4.81 10.78 3.31
C LYS A 51 -3.40 11.36 3.30
N GLY A 52 -2.41 10.54 3.00
CA GLY A 52 -1.01 10.91 2.87
C GLY A 52 -0.09 9.72 2.88
N GLY A 53 1.18 9.96 2.62
CA GLY A 53 2.19 8.91 2.66
C GLY A 53 3.58 9.42 2.30
N THR A 54 4.57 8.59 2.56
CA THR A 54 5.97 8.89 2.29
C THR A 54 6.71 7.63 1.87
N LEU A 55 7.54 7.73 0.85
CA LEU A 55 8.55 6.75 0.48
C LEU A 55 9.92 7.25 0.93
N ILE A 56 10.74 6.37 1.48
CA ILE A 56 12.07 6.69 2.01
C ILE A 56 13.12 6.06 1.11
N PHE A 57 14.00 6.88 0.56
CA PHE A 57 15.08 6.46 -0.32
C PHE A 57 16.45 6.73 0.31
N LYS A 58 17.41 5.85 0.05
CA LYS A 58 18.84 6.09 0.26
C LYS A 58 19.54 6.07 -1.10
N GLY A 59 19.87 7.25 -1.62
CA GLY A 59 20.22 7.40 -3.02
C GLY A 59 19.04 7.04 -3.93
N LYS A 60 19.25 6.08 -4.84
CA LYS A 60 18.19 5.58 -5.73
C LYS A 60 17.41 4.37 -5.16
N LYS A 61 17.83 3.85 -4.00
CA LYS A 61 17.27 2.63 -3.42
C LYS A 61 16.14 2.95 -2.46
N LEU A 62 14.97 2.33 -2.64
CA LEU A 62 13.87 2.39 -1.70
C LEU A 62 14.24 1.62 -0.42
N THR A 63 14.08 2.25 0.74
CA THR A 63 14.46 1.68 2.04
C THR A 63 13.33 1.67 3.05
N GLY A 64 12.23 2.37 2.78
CA GLY A 64 11.08 2.43 3.68
C GLY A 64 9.88 3.11 3.04
N GLY A 65 8.76 3.07 3.73
CA GLY A 65 7.53 3.77 3.33
C GLY A 65 6.44 3.64 4.38
N SER A 66 5.56 4.63 4.42
CA SER A 66 4.38 4.63 5.26
C SER A 66 3.25 5.39 4.59
N PHE A 67 2.01 4.90 4.74
CA PHE A 67 0.83 5.45 4.09
C PHE A 67 -0.35 5.46 5.05
N VAL A 68 -1.20 6.44 4.90
CA VAL A 68 -2.48 6.58 5.59
C VAL A 68 -3.56 6.73 4.54
N VAL A 69 -4.63 5.96 4.68
CA VAL A 69 -5.80 5.94 3.80
C VAL A 69 -6.99 6.55 4.54
N ASP A 70 -7.79 7.36 3.87
CA ASP A 70 -9.05 7.88 4.37
C ASP A 70 -10.17 6.87 4.13
N MET A 71 -10.56 6.13 5.17
CA MET A 71 -11.59 5.10 5.05
C MET A 71 -12.99 5.68 4.78
N ASN A 72 -13.22 6.97 5.07
CA ASN A 72 -14.49 7.63 4.75
C ASN A 72 -14.65 7.91 3.25
N SER A 73 -13.53 7.90 2.49
CA SER A 73 -13.54 8.10 1.04
C SER A 73 -13.94 6.87 0.24
N ILE A 74 -14.15 5.70 0.88
CA ILE A 74 -14.57 4.49 0.17
C ILE A 74 -15.78 4.78 -0.71
N ASN A 75 -15.62 4.52 -2.00
CA ASN A 75 -16.63 4.79 -3.00
C ASN A 75 -16.67 3.70 -4.07
N THR A 76 -17.85 3.15 -4.30
CA THR A 76 -18.14 2.20 -5.38
C THR A 76 -18.23 2.94 -6.70
N THR A 77 -17.64 2.41 -7.77
CA THR A 77 -17.59 3.06 -9.08
C THR A 77 -18.33 2.33 -10.19
N ASP A 78 -18.73 1.09 -9.97
CA ASP A 78 -19.52 0.27 -10.89
C ASP A 78 -21.04 0.35 -10.66
N LEU A 79 -21.47 1.07 -9.63
CA LEU A 79 -22.87 1.33 -9.32
C LEU A 79 -23.17 2.83 -9.35
N GLN A 80 -24.45 3.19 -9.50
CA GLN A 80 -24.92 4.57 -9.49
C GLN A 80 -26.16 4.75 -8.62
N GLY A 81 -26.43 5.99 -8.20
CA GLY A 81 -27.63 6.39 -7.49
C GLY A 81 -27.83 5.64 -6.18
N GLU A 82 -29.03 5.16 -5.95
CA GLU A 82 -29.43 4.50 -4.71
C GLU A 82 -28.60 3.24 -4.40
N TYR A 83 -28.29 2.43 -5.43
CA TYR A 83 -27.51 1.19 -5.24
C TYR A 83 -26.08 1.48 -4.81
N GLN A 84 -25.45 2.51 -5.40
CA GLN A 84 -24.14 2.99 -4.96
C GLN A 84 -24.18 3.46 -3.50
N GLY A 85 -25.20 4.26 -3.14
CA GLY A 85 -25.38 4.75 -1.77
C GLY A 85 -25.56 3.60 -0.76
N LYS A 86 -26.36 2.59 -1.10
CA LYS A 86 -26.55 1.40 -0.26
C LYS A 86 -25.26 0.62 -0.05
N LEU A 87 -24.50 0.34 -1.11
CA LEU A 87 -23.22 -0.39 -0.97
C LEU A 87 -22.17 0.43 -0.22
N ASN A 88 -22.02 1.71 -0.53
CA ASN A 88 -21.12 2.59 0.19
C ASN A 88 -21.45 2.68 1.69
N GLY A 89 -22.74 2.79 2.03
CA GLY A 89 -23.21 2.78 3.40
C GLY A 89 -22.87 1.48 4.12
N HIS A 90 -23.12 0.34 3.47
CA HIS A 90 -22.78 -0.96 4.02
C HIS A 90 -21.27 -1.15 4.23
N LEU A 91 -20.43 -0.76 3.26
CA LEU A 91 -18.98 -0.85 3.40
C LEU A 91 -18.45 0.01 4.57
N LYS A 92 -19.12 1.13 4.87
CA LYS A 92 -18.75 2.02 5.99
C LYS A 92 -19.31 1.60 7.34
N ALA A 93 -20.31 0.71 7.37
CA ALA A 93 -20.97 0.28 8.59
C ALA A 93 -20.04 -0.52 9.54
N ASP A 94 -20.44 -0.63 10.81
CA ASP A 94 -19.66 -1.25 11.89
C ASP A 94 -19.33 -2.72 11.64
N ASP A 95 -20.24 -3.46 11.00
CA ASP A 95 -20.09 -4.88 10.64
C ASP A 95 -19.14 -5.10 9.44
N PHE A 96 -18.70 -3.99 8.79
CA PHE A 96 -17.72 -4.02 7.73
C PHE A 96 -16.49 -3.20 8.12
N PHE A 97 -16.19 -2.03 7.51
CA PHE A 97 -15.01 -1.25 7.85
C PHE A 97 -15.17 -0.35 9.08
N GLY A 98 -16.40 -0.04 9.53
CA GLY A 98 -16.69 0.77 10.70
C GLY A 98 -16.03 2.16 10.65
N THR A 99 -16.17 2.87 9.52
CA THR A 99 -15.34 4.06 9.22
C THR A 99 -15.59 5.24 10.15
N GLU A 100 -16.73 5.29 10.84
CA GLU A 100 -16.99 6.28 11.88
C GLU A 100 -16.04 6.13 13.07
N LYS A 101 -15.79 4.89 13.51
CA LYS A 101 -14.87 4.57 14.61
C LYS A 101 -13.42 4.46 14.14
N TYR A 102 -13.23 3.98 12.92
CA TYR A 102 -11.92 3.71 12.34
C TYR A 102 -11.74 4.49 11.03
N PRO A 103 -11.63 5.83 11.08
CA PRO A 103 -11.63 6.69 9.90
C PRO A 103 -10.38 6.56 9.03
N THR A 104 -9.37 5.83 9.49
CA THR A 104 -8.12 5.63 8.73
C THR A 104 -7.64 4.19 8.80
N SER A 105 -7.02 3.72 7.70
CA SER A 105 -6.14 2.57 7.72
C SER A 105 -4.69 2.99 7.49
N LYS A 106 -3.72 2.15 7.90
CA LYS A 106 -2.29 2.47 7.82
C LYS A 106 -1.50 1.29 7.28
N LEU A 107 -0.48 1.60 6.48
CA LEU A 107 0.46 0.61 5.99
C LEU A 107 1.89 1.13 6.24
N VAL A 108 2.74 0.30 6.88
CA VAL A 108 4.12 0.65 7.23
C VAL A 108 5.05 -0.45 6.75
N PHE A 109 6.02 -0.11 5.91
CA PHE A 109 7.02 -1.04 5.42
C PHE A 109 7.93 -1.50 6.56
N LYS A 110 8.11 -2.80 6.70
CA LYS A 110 8.96 -3.43 7.71
C LYS A 110 10.23 -4.03 7.11
N LYS A 111 10.09 -4.67 5.95
CA LYS A 111 11.20 -5.31 5.25
C LYS A 111 11.04 -5.10 3.75
N LEU A 112 12.15 -4.78 3.10
CA LEU A 112 12.24 -4.67 1.64
C LEU A 112 13.36 -5.56 1.14
N VAL A 113 13.07 -6.35 0.10
CA VAL A 113 14.06 -7.13 -0.64
C VAL A 113 14.09 -6.60 -2.05
N ASP A 114 15.21 -6.00 -2.42
CA ASP A 114 15.46 -5.47 -3.77
C ASP A 114 15.68 -6.63 -4.74
N LYS A 115 14.86 -6.71 -5.78
CA LYS A 115 14.93 -7.71 -6.85
C LYS A 115 15.65 -7.18 -8.11
N GLY A 116 16.09 -5.93 -8.07
CA GLY A 116 16.63 -5.23 -9.23
C GLY A 116 15.56 -4.59 -10.12
N ASN A 117 15.98 -3.75 -11.05
CA ASN A 117 15.11 -3.08 -12.01
C ASN A 117 13.94 -2.30 -11.39
N GLY A 118 14.12 -1.76 -10.18
CA GLY A 118 13.10 -1.02 -9.45
C GLY A 118 12.01 -1.89 -8.80
N THR A 119 12.19 -3.20 -8.77
CA THR A 119 11.23 -4.14 -8.18
C THR A 119 11.66 -4.54 -6.78
N TYR A 120 10.73 -4.48 -5.82
CA TYR A 120 10.95 -4.81 -4.41
C TYR A 120 9.88 -5.77 -3.91
N VAL A 121 10.27 -6.80 -3.16
CA VAL A 121 9.34 -7.54 -2.32
C VAL A 121 9.28 -6.81 -0.98
N VAL A 122 8.08 -6.34 -0.65
CA VAL A 122 7.80 -5.57 0.56
C VAL A 122 7.01 -6.44 1.53
N THR A 123 7.48 -6.55 2.76
CA THR A 123 6.68 -7.00 3.90
C THR A 123 6.31 -5.77 4.71
N ALA A 124 5.02 -5.57 4.96
CA ALA A 124 4.50 -4.39 5.64
C ALA A 124 3.49 -4.79 6.72
N ASP A 125 3.38 -3.95 7.75
CA ASP A 125 2.26 -4.00 8.70
C ASP A 125 1.10 -3.19 8.11
N LEU A 126 -0.04 -3.84 7.90
CA LEU A 126 -1.30 -3.20 7.50
C LEU A 126 -2.23 -3.19 8.71
N THR A 127 -2.73 -2.01 9.05
CA THR A 127 -3.70 -1.81 10.14
C THR A 127 -5.05 -1.40 9.55
N ILE A 128 -6.09 -2.20 9.81
CA ILE A 128 -7.50 -1.92 9.48
C ILE A 128 -8.33 -2.19 10.76
N LYS A 129 -9.25 -1.30 11.12
CA LYS A 129 -10.08 -1.40 12.35
C LYS A 129 -9.25 -1.65 13.62
N ASP A 130 -8.11 -0.97 13.76
CA ASP A 130 -7.13 -1.12 14.84
C ASP A 130 -6.48 -2.53 14.96
N VAL A 131 -6.77 -3.44 14.03
CA VAL A 131 -6.09 -4.74 13.93
C VAL A 131 -4.93 -4.62 12.94
N THR A 132 -3.75 -5.01 13.38
CA THR A 132 -2.54 -5.00 12.54
C THR A 132 -2.15 -6.43 12.16
N ALA A 133 -1.98 -6.66 10.87
CA ALA A 133 -1.51 -7.94 10.34
C ALA A 133 -0.45 -7.72 9.25
N PRO A 134 0.52 -8.63 9.11
CA PRO A 134 1.52 -8.54 8.06
C PRO A 134 0.92 -8.85 6.70
N VAL A 135 1.34 -8.05 5.69
CA VAL A 135 1.06 -8.30 4.28
C VAL A 135 2.38 -8.31 3.50
N THR A 136 2.44 -9.11 2.43
CA THR A 136 3.62 -9.14 1.56
C THR A 136 3.17 -8.98 0.12
N PHE A 137 3.84 -8.09 -0.60
CA PHE A 137 3.51 -7.80 -1.99
C PHE A 137 4.76 -7.36 -2.77
N GLU A 138 4.66 -7.40 -4.09
CA GLU A 138 5.66 -6.86 -4.98
C GLU A 138 5.33 -5.40 -5.29
N LEU A 139 6.31 -4.51 -5.15
CA LEU A 139 6.23 -3.08 -5.48
C LEU A 139 7.20 -2.77 -6.60
N LYS A 140 6.69 -2.20 -7.69
CA LYS A 140 7.50 -1.73 -8.81
C LYS A 140 7.63 -0.21 -8.78
N VAL A 141 8.86 0.29 -8.70
CA VAL A 141 9.20 1.72 -8.72
C VAL A 141 9.79 2.06 -10.08
N ASN A 142 9.21 3.04 -10.76
CA ASN A 142 9.68 3.55 -12.05
C ASN A 142 9.60 5.08 -12.06
N GLY A 143 10.75 5.74 -12.07
CA GLY A 143 10.84 7.20 -11.97
C GLY A 143 10.22 7.72 -10.68
N SER A 144 9.16 8.51 -10.79
CA SER A 144 8.38 9.07 -9.68
C SER A 144 7.05 8.32 -9.41
N THR A 145 6.90 7.11 -9.95
CA THR A 145 5.70 6.29 -9.79
C THR A 145 6.05 4.97 -9.13
N ALA A 146 5.23 4.52 -8.19
CA ALA A 146 5.28 3.16 -7.65
C ALA A 146 3.93 2.48 -7.82
N THR A 147 3.94 1.19 -8.25
CA THR A 147 2.73 0.42 -8.50
C THR A 147 2.80 -0.93 -7.83
N THR A 148 1.65 -1.42 -7.36
CA THR A 148 1.51 -2.78 -6.81
C THR A 148 0.09 -3.28 -6.99
N SER A 149 -0.07 -4.62 -7.00
CA SER A 149 -1.38 -5.27 -6.88
C SER A 149 -1.23 -6.47 -5.94
N PHE A 150 -2.15 -6.61 -4.99
CA PHE A 150 -2.14 -7.70 -4.02
C PHE A 150 -3.52 -7.92 -3.42
N LYS A 151 -3.68 -9.04 -2.71
CA LYS A 151 -4.92 -9.40 -2.04
C LYS A 151 -4.83 -9.18 -0.55
N ILE A 152 -5.96 -8.83 0.04
CA ILE A 152 -6.12 -8.70 1.48
C ILE A 152 -7.26 -9.63 1.94
N ASP A 153 -6.96 -10.47 2.92
CA ASP A 153 -7.96 -11.23 3.65
C ASP A 153 -8.56 -10.33 4.74
N ARG A 154 -9.81 -9.92 4.53
CA ARG A 154 -10.55 -9.01 5.43
C ARG A 154 -10.84 -9.63 6.79
N THR A 155 -10.90 -10.94 6.86
CA THR A 155 -11.23 -11.65 8.11
C THR A 155 -10.12 -11.51 9.15
N LYS A 156 -8.88 -11.33 8.72
CA LYS A 156 -7.72 -11.03 9.59
C LYS A 156 -7.86 -9.69 10.34
N TYR A 157 -8.75 -8.81 9.87
CA TYR A 157 -9.04 -7.51 10.47
C TYR A 157 -10.42 -7.48 11.16
N GLY A 158 -10.98 -8.67 11.44
CA GLY A 158 -12.25 -8.80 12.15
C GLY A 158 -13.50 -8.52 11.28
N ILE A 159 -13.36 -8.36 9.97
CA ILE A 159 -14.47 -8.14 9.04
C ILE A 159 -15.01 -9.51 8.58
N LYS A 160 -16.04 -10.01 9.26
CA LYS A 160 -16.59 -11.37 9.06
C LYS A 160 -17.90 -11.41 8.28
N TYR A 161 -18.54 -10.26 8.02
CA TYR A 161 -19.85 -10.21 7.37
C TYR A 161 -19.86 -11.01 6.07
N GLY A 162 -20.83 -11.92 5.95
CA GLY A 162 -21.01 -12.77 4.76
C GLY A 162 -19.85 -13.70 4.42
N SER A 163 -18.94 -13.96 5.37
CA SER A 163 -17.79 -14.86 5.17
C SER A 163 -18.21 -16.32 5.33
N GLY A 164 -17.97 -17.14 4.30
CA GLY A 164 -18.19 -18.59 4.37
C GLY A 164 -17.20 -19.31 5.31
N SER A 165 -16.13 -18.65 5.76
CA SER A 165 -15.20 -19.19 6.76
C SER A 165 -15.74 -19.06 8.20
N PHE A 166 -16.79 -18.24 8.42
CA PHE A 166 -17.36 -17.95 9.74
C PHE A 166 -18.85 -18.27 9.86
N PHE A 167 -19.55 -18.38 8.74
CA PHE A 167 -21.00 -18.61 8.72
C PHE A 167 -21.37 -19.69 7.70
N ASP A 168 -22.20 -20.64 8.13
CA ASP A 168 -22.76 -21.68 7.27
C ASP A 168 -24.01 -21.19 6.53
N ASN A 169 -24.36 -21.90 5.47
CA ASN A 169 -25.66 -21.75 4.74
C ASN A 169 -25.87 -20.36 4.11
N LEU A 170 -24.79 -19.62 3.80
CA LEU A 170 -24.89 -18.31 3.16
C LEU A 170 -25.35 -18.37 1.70
N GLY A 171 -25.07 -19.48 1.00
CA GLY A 171 -25.40 -19.65 -0.42
C GLY A 171 -24.88 -18.47 -1.26
N ASP A 172 -25.76 -17.88 -2.07
CA ASP A 172 -25.45 -16.74 -2.95
C ASP A 172 -25.09 -15.43 -2.21
N LYS A 173 -25.27 -15.40 -0.87
CA LYS A 173 -24.88 -14.24 -0.05
C LYS A 173 -23.43 -14.29 0.39
N THR A 174 -22.70 -15.37 0.08
CA THR A 174 -21.30 -15.52 0.44
C THR A 174 -20.44 -14.47 -0.26
N ILE A 175 -19.69 -13.71 0.55
CA ILE A 175 -18.70 -12.72 0.11
C ILE A 175 -17.32 -13.32 0.33
N ASN A 176 -16.45 -13.25 -0.69
CA ASN A 176 -15.09 -13.74 -0.58
C ASN A 176 -14.35 -13.05 0.57
N ASP A 177 -13.54 -13.81 1.28
CA ASP A 177 -12.72 -13.27 2.37
C ASP A 177 -11.60 -12.38 1.85
N GLU A 178 -11.09 -12.67 0.66
CA GLU A 178 -10.09 -11.86 -0.01
C GLU A 178 -10.74 -10.82 -0.94
N PHE A 179 -10.18 -9.61 -0.93
CA PHE A 179 -10.41 -8.59 -1.95
C PHE A 179 -9.10 -8.16 -2.60
N ASP A 180 -9.18 -7.78 -3.87
CA ASP A 180 -8.02 -7.34 -4.65
C ASP A 180 -7.81 -5.84 -4.46
N LEU A 181 -6.54 -5.42 -4.35
CA LEU A 181 -6.12 -4.03 -4.43
C LEU A 181 -5.19 -3.81 -5.60
N THR A 182 -5.37 -2.70 -6.30
CA THR A 182 -4.41 -2.14 -7.25
C THR A 182 -4.08 -0.73 -6.82
N VAL A 183 -2.78 -0.46 -6.64
CA VAL A 183 -2.32 0.80 -6.07
C VAL A 183 -1.32 1.46 -7.01
N THR A 184 -1.55 2.73 -7.30
CA THR A 184 -0.62 3.60 -8.01
C THR A 184 -0.27 4.79 -7.11
N ILE A 185 1.01 4.99 -6.88
CA ILE A 185 1.55 6.07 -6.06
C ILE A 185 2.39 6.98 -6.94
N GLN A 186 2.10 8.27 -6.93
CA GLN A 186 2.91 9.33 -7.53
C GLN A 186 3.66 10.09 -6.43
N PHE A 187 5.01 10.35 -6.59
CA PHE A 187 5.84 11.01 -5.56
C PHE A 187 6.97 11.86 -6.13
#